data_1295c9b1a60a2da23f5a2be4ab6645fc
#
_entry.id   1295c9b1a60a2da23f5a2be4ab6645fc
#
_cell.length_a   1.000
_cell.length_b   1.000
_cell.length_c   1.000
_cell.angle_alpha   90.00
_cell.angle_beta   90.00
_cell.angle_gamma   90.00
#
_symmetry.space_group_name_H-M   'P 1'
#
loop_
_entity.id
_entity.type
_entity.pdbx_description
1 polymer ?
#
loop_
_entity_poly.entity_id
_entity_poly.type
_entity_poly.pdbx_seq_one_letter_code
_entity_poly.pdbx_strand_id
1 'polypeptide(L)'
;MGLIKAAINAVAGNLADQYKEYIYCESLSNDILAAKGHKRVGSRGTNKGDDNVITDGSAIAVNEGQCALVVVDGKVSEVAAEAGVFEFKSAVSPSVFSGSLGDGIMNTIKDIGSRITYGGQAGHDQRVYYVNIKEIMGNRYGTVNPIPFRVVDNNIGLDVDVSLRCNGEYSFRITNPVLFYTNVCGNFGETFNRSNIDSMLKAEILTALQPALGKISEQGVRPSALPGKAVEISDALNEALTEKWGKLRGMVVASFAMNPPTLPKEDQEMITNLQRTAVMRNPNMAAATLVEAQASAMKTAAGNQGGAMMGFMGMNMAQQQGGFNAQSLYQMGTQQQAQQPVQQNVQQPAAQAAPAQGTWTCECGTSNTGKFCANCGKAKPAQAEGWTCSCGTVNKGKFCQNCGKPRPSGAPVYRCDKCGWKPEDPAHPPKFCPECGDPFDANDLV
;
A
#
# COMPACT_ATOMS: atom_id res chain seq x y z
N MET A 1 -37.63 -32.50 -8.83
CA MET A 1 -36.40 -33.30 -8.72
C MET A 1 -35.53 -32.62 -7.68
N GLY A 2 -34.89 -33.39 -6.80
CA GLY A 2 -34.09 -32.79 -5.70
C GLY A 2 -32.95 -33.71 -5.31
N LEU A 3 -31.85 -33.07 -4.83
CA LEU A 3 -30.74 -33.78 -4.21
C LEU A 3 -31.00 -33.95 -2.70
N ILE A 4 -30.60 -35.09 -2.15
CA ILE A 4 -30.62 -35.34 -0.71
C ILE A 4 -29.19 -35.71 -0.32
N LYS A 5 -28.66 -35.11 0.73
CA LYS A 5 -27.33 -35.48 1.26
C LYS A 5 -27.41 -36.93 1.75
N ALA A 6 -26.64 -37.81 1.14
CA ALA A 6 -26.60 -39.22 1.53
C ALA A 6 -26.01 -39.37 2.92
N ALA A 7 -26.70 -40.08 3.80
CA ALA A 7 -26.13 -40.43 5.11
C ALA A 7 -24.96 -41.40 4.88
N ILE A 8 -23.74 -40.90 5.11
CA ILE A 8 -22.52 -41.70 4.94
C ILE A 8 -22.37 -42.62 6.14
N ASN A 9 -23.03 -43.79 6.05
CA ASN A 9 -22.59 -44.94 6.83
C ASN A 9 -21.55 -45.68 5.95
N ALA A 10 -20.36 -45.09 5.89
CA ALA A 10 -19.36 -45.47 4.94
C ALA A 10 -18.45 -46.55 5.45
N VAL A 11 -18.41 -47.62 4.71
CA VAL A 11 -17.19 -48.41 4.51
C VAL A 11 -16.75 -48.13 3.08
N ALA A 12 -15.61 -47.51 2.91
CA ALA A 12 -15.11 -46.90 1.67
C ALA A 12 -14.82 -47.88 0.49
N GLY A 13 -15.36 -49.07 0.50
CA GLY A 13 -15.07 -50.11 -0.47
C GLY A 13 -16.08 -50.31 -1.60
N ASN A 14 -17.36 -49.94 -1.42
CA ASN A 14 -18.41 -50.36 -2.36
C ASN A 14 -19.51 -49.32 -2.61
N LEU A 15 -19.21 -48.02 -2.51
CA LEU A 15 -20.20 -46.94 -2.77
C LEU A 15 -20.76 -47.03 -4.21
N ALA A 16 -19.90 -47.34 -5.19
CA ALA A 16 -20.31 -47.42 -6.58
C ALA A 16 -21.27 -48.61 -6.85
N ASP A 17 -21.24 -49.67 -6.04
CA ASP A 17 -22.12 -50.84 -6.22
C ASP A 17 -23.48 -50.67 -5.49
N GLN A 18 -23.61 -49.71 -4.61
CA GLN A 18 -24.84 -49.41 -3.87
C GLN A 18 -25.83 -48.54 -4.67
N TYR A 19 -25.31 -47.70 -5.57
CA TYR A 19 -26.12 -46.78 -6.37
C TYR A 19 -26.32 -47.30 -7.78
N LYS A 20 -27.38 -46.89 -8.43
CA LYS A 20 -27.69 -47.23 -9.83
C LYS A 20 -26.66 -46.65 -10.78
N GLU A 21 -26.31 -45.40 -10.53
CA GLU A 21 -25.27 -44.67 -11.25
C GLU A 21 -24.47 -43.86 -10.22
N TYR A 22 -23.18 -43.70 -10.48
CA TYR A 22 -22.28 -42.86 -9.67
C TYR A 22 -21.63 -41.81 -10.58
N ILE A 23 -21.99 -40.56 -10.34
CA ILE A 23 -21.53 -39.41 -11.14
C ILE A 23 -20.47 -38.69 -10.33
N TYR A 24 -19.31 -38.47 -10.90
CA TYR A 24 -18.16 -37.90 -10.24
C TYR A 24 -17.33 -37.05 -11.20
N CYS A 25 -16.46 -36.21 -10.66
CA CYS A 25 -15.44 -35.49 -11.39
C CYS A 25 -14.10 -35.64 -10.67
N GLU A 26 -13.05 -35.86 -11.46
CA GLU A 26 -11.68 -35.87 -10.96
C GLU A 26 -11.30 -34.47 -10.44
N SER A 27 -10.14 -34.34 -9.82
CA SER A 27 -9.64 -33.04 -9.33
C SER A 27 -9.44 -32.10 -10.52
N LEU A 28 -10.12 -30.93 -10.46
CA LEU A 28 -9.99 -29.88 -11.47
C LEU A 28 -8.68 -29.12 -11.25
N SER A 29 -7.85 -29.06 -12.29
CA SER A 29 -6.64 -28.23 -12.30
C SER A 29 -7.00 -26.76 -12.46
N ASN A 30 -6.00 -25.85 -12.31
CA ASN A 30 -6.20 -24.42 -12.57
C ASN A 30 -6.54 -24.10 -14.04
N ASP A 31 -6.29 -25.02 -14.95
CA ASP A 31 -6.58 -24.83 -16.37
C ASP A 31 -8.00 -25.25 -16.74
N ILE A 32 -8.68 -26.00 -15.89
CA ILE A 32 -10.04 -26.46 -16.10
C ILE A 32 -10.99 -25.70 -15.16
N LEU A 33 -11.85 -24.86 -15.74
CA LEU A 33 -12.82 -24.07 -15.00
C LEU A 33 -14.13 -24.83 -14.76
N ALA A 34 -14.50 -25.70 -15.68
CA ALA A 34 -15.63 -26.60 -15.52
C ALA A 34 -15.42 -27.90 -16.31
N ALA A 35 -16.02 -28.98 -15.85
CA ALA A 35 -16.00 -30.29 -16.53
C ALA A 35 -17.37 -30.94 -16.44
N LYS A 36 -17.71 -31.76 -17.46
CA LYS A 36 -18.86 -32.66 -17.41
C LYS A 36 -18.55 -33.83 -16.47
N GLY A 37 -19.52 -34.22 -15.68
CA GLY A 37 -19.39 -35.35 -14.76
C GLY A 37 -19.23 -36.67 -15.50
N HIS A 38 -18.29 -37.48 -15.01
CA HIS A 38 -18.12 -38.88 -15.49
C HIS A 38 -19.14 -39.77 -14.80
N LYS A 39 -19.76 -40.64 -15.60
CA LYS A 39 -20.80 -41.55 -15.15
C LYS A 39 -20.24 -42.97 -15.05
N ARG A 40 -20.37 -43.57 -13.87
CA ARG A 40 -20.13 -45.02 -13.66
C ARG A 40 -21.46 -45.68 -13.37
N VAL A 41 -21.84 -46.62 -14.22
CA VAL A 41 -23.08 -47.40 -14.05
C VAL A 41 -22.80 -48.57 -13.14
N GLY A 42 -23.53 -48.67 -12.02
CA GLY A 42 -23.46 -49.80 -11.08
C GLY A 42 -24.20 -51.05 -11.59
N SER A 43 -24.01 -52.18 -10.90
CA SER A 43 -24.68 -53.45 -11.25
C SER A 43 -26.21 -53.41 -11.21
N ARG A 44 -26.78 -52.42 -10.48
CA ARG A 44 -28.22 -52.17 -10.37
C ARG A 44 -28.76 -51.16 -11.39
N GLY A 45 -27.89 -50.55 -12.18
CA GLY A 45 -28.28 -49.57 -13.18
C GLY A 45 -28.87 -50.17 -14.41
N THR A 46 -30.01 -49.70 -14.85
CA THR A 46 -30.69 -50.12 -16.09
C THR A 46 -30.30 -49.28 -17.29
N ASN A 47 -29.74 -48.10 -17.07
CA ASN A 47 -29.40 -47.13 -18.11
C ASN A 47 -27.93 -47.32 -18.55
N LYS A 48 -27.72 -48.23 -19.50
CA LYS A 48 -26.37 -48.61 -19.96
C LYS A 48 -25.83 -47.80 -21.14
N GLY A 49 -26.52 -46.78 -21.61
CA GLY A 49 -26.14 -46.16 -22.86
C GLY A 49 -26.46 -44.68 -23.06
N ASP A 50 -27.16 -44.03 -22.14
CA ASP A 50 -27.51 -42.62 -22.29
C ASP A 50 -26.82 -41.78 -21.23
N ASP A 51 -25.81 -41.02 -21.65
CA ASP A 51 -25.04 -40.14 -20.77
C ASP A 51 -25.84 -38.93 -20.30
N ASN A 52 -26.98 -38.64 -20.93
CA ASN A 52 -27.77 -37.45 -20.68
C ASN A 52 -29.08 -37.76 -19.91
N VAL A 53 -29.16 -38.89 -19.23
CA VAL A 53 -30.27 -39.23 -18.31
C VAL A 53 -29.70 -39.67 -16.97
N ILE A 54 -30.19 -39.09 -15.88
CA ILE A 54 -29.81 -39.46 -14.52
C ILE A 54 -30.93 -40.30 -13.91
N THR A 55 -30.61 -41.54 -13.58
CA THR A 55 -31.58 -42.43 -12.97
C THR A 55 -31.90 -42.03 -11.52
N ASP A 56 -33.16 -42.11 -11.14
CA ASP A 56 -33.59 -41.88 -9.75
C ASP A 56 -32.86 -42.81 -8.77
N GLY A 57 -32.29 -42.24 -7.72
CA GLY A 57 -31.43 -42.95 -6.77
C GLY A 57 -29.96 -43.05 -7.21
N SER A 58 -29.54 -42.28 -8.21
CA SER A 58 -28.13 -42.12 -8.58
C SER A 58 -27.39 -41.22 -7.56
N ALA A 59 -26.09 -41.48 -7.39
CA ALA A 59 -25.22 -40.70 -6.52
C ALA A 59 -24.41 -39.64 -7.32
N ILE A 60 -24.34 -38.44 -6.80
CA ILE A 60 -23.50 -37.37 -7.31
C ILE A 60 -22.45 -37.03 -6.23
N ALA A 61 -21.20 -37.35 -6.54
CA ALA A 61 -20.09 -37.06 -5.61
C ALA A 61 -19.46 -35.71 -5.92
N VAL A 62 -19.29 -34.88 -4.90
CA VAL A 62 -18.70 -33.55 -4.99
C VAL A 62 -17.45 -33.51 -4.11
N ASN A 63 -16.32 -33.21 -4.69
CA ASN A 63 -15.05 -33.07 -3.98
C ASN A 63 -14.86 -31.65 -3.49
N GLU A 64 -13.96 -31.46 -2.51
CA GLU A 64 -13.54 -30.13 -2.05
C GLU A 64 -13.05 -29.28 -3.24
N GLY A 65 -13.48 -28.03 -3.25
CA GLY A 65 -13.12 -27.08 -4.32
C GLY A 65 -13.90 -27.24 -5.62
N GLN A 66 -14.96 -28.05 -5.61
CA GLN A 66 -15.87 -28.25 -6.74
C GLN A 66 -17.30 -27.85 -6.35
N CYS A 67 -18.06 -27.42 -7.34
CA CYS A 67 -19.51 -27.25 -7.24
C CYS A 67 -20.17 -28.05 -8.36
N ALA A 68 -21.06 -28.97 -8.01
CA ALA A 68 -21.84 -29.73 -8.98
C ALA A 68 -23.14 -28.97 -9.32
N LEU A 69 -23.43 -28.86 -10.61
CA LEU A 69 -24.65 -28.29 -11.18
C LEU A 69 -25.40 -29.41 -11.92
N VAL A 70 -26.63 -29.69 -11.51
CA VAL A 70 -27.52 -30.55 -12.26
C VAL A 70 -28.28 -29.68 -13.26
N VAL A 71 -28.11 -29.96 -14.52
CA VAL A 71 -28.72 -29.21 -15.63
C VAL A 71 -29.77 -30.08 -16.29
N VAL A 72 -30.98 -29.59 -16.41
CA VAL A 72 -32.11 -30.27 -17.07
C VAL A 72 -32.57 -29.38 -18.22
N ASP A 73 -32.59 -29.91 -19.42
CA ASP A 73 -32.97 -29.20 -20.65
C ASP A 73 -32.23 -27.85 -20.79
N GLY A 74 -30.92 -27.89 -20.48
CA GLY A 74 -30.05 -26.69 -20.57
C GLY A 74 -30.19 -25.67 -19.44
N LYS A 75 -31.02 -25.95 -18.43
CA LYS A 75 -31.22 -25.04 -17.27
C LYS A 75 -30.70 -25.69 -15.99
N VAL A 76 -30.00 -24.90 -15.16
CA VAL A 76 -29.57 -25.36 -13.85
C VAL A 76 -30.80 -25.60 -12.96
N SER A 77 -31.00 -26.84 -12.53
CA SER A 77 -32.09 -27.25 -11.64
C SER A 77 -31.63 -27.38 -10.18
N GLU A 78 -30.39 -27.84 -9.97
CA GLU A 78 -29.88 -28.11 -8.62
C GLU A 78 -28.40 -27.77 -8.52
N VAL A 79 -27.97 -27.44 -7.29
CA VAL A 79 -26.59 -27.06 -7.00
C VAL A 79 -26.14 -27.73 -5.73
N ALA A 80 -24.95 -28.34 -5.78
CA ALA A 80 -24.24 -28.86 -4.64
C ALA A 80 -22.82 -28.30 -4.63
N ALA A 81 -22.57 -27.32 -3.76
CA ALA A 81 -21.27 -26.68 -3.56
C ALA A 81 -20.59 -27.11 -2.24
N GLU A 82 -21.19 -28.07 -1.56
CA GLU A 82 -20.64 -28.69 -0.35
C GLU A 82 -20.04 -30.05 -0.74
N ALA A 83 -18.86 -30.37 -0.22
CA ALA A 83 -18.26 -31.68 -0.46
C ALA A 83 -19.10 -32.79 0.17
N GLY A 84 -19.26 -33.89 -0.54
CA GLY A 84 -20.04 -35.02 -0.09
C GLY A 84 -20.64 -35.85 -1.23
N VAL A 85 -21.50 -36.77 -0.88
CA VAL A 85 -22.27 -37.58 -1.83
C VAL A 85 -23.76 -37.21 -1.68
N PHE A 86 -24.37 -36.91 -2.81
CA PHE A 86 -25.77 -36.50 -2.88
C PHE A 86 -26.55 -37.52 -3.71
N GLU A 87 -27.70 -37.95 -3.21
CA GLU A 87 -28.59 -38.83 -3.95
C GLU A 87 -29.59 -38.02 -4.78
N PHE A 88 -29.65 -38.29 -6.08
CA PHE A 88 -30.61 -37.66 -6.98
C PHE A 88 -31.98 -38.33 -6.86
N LYS A 89 -33.05 -37.55 -6.54
CA LYS A 89 -34.42 -38.04 -6.44
C LYS A 89 -35.37 -37.22 -7.29
N SER A 90 -35.97 -37.83 -8.27
CA SER A 90 -36.91 -37.18 -9.19
C SER A 90 -38.21 -36.68 -8.52
N ALA A 91 -38.60 -37.29 -7.40
CA ALA A 91 -39.82 -36.96 -6.67
C ALA A 91 -39.67 -35.82 -5.62
N VAL A 92 -38.45 -35.30 -5.41
CA VAL A 92 -38.19 -34.25 -4.41
C VAL A 92 -38.09 -32.89 -5.09
N SER A 93 -38.51 -31.84 -4.38
CA SER A 93 -38.33 -30.45 -4.86
C SER A 93 -36.87 -30.12 -5.06
N PRO A 94 -36.54 -29.22 -6.00
CA PRO A 94 -35.17 -28.76 -6.23
C PRO A 94 -34.48 -28.33 -4.95
N SER A 95 -33.25 -28.73 -4.76
CA SER A 95 -32.45 -28.49 -3.57
C SER A 95 -31.19 -27.72 -3.88
N VAL A 96 -30.78 -26.89 -2.95
CA VAL A 96 -29.55 -26.10 -3.06
C VAL A 96 -28.70 -26.33 -1.81
N PHE A 97 -27.53 -26.90 -2.01
CA PHE A 97 -26.49 -27.06 -1.00
C PHE A 97 -25.38 -26.08 -1.31
N SER A 98 -25.50 -24.85 -0.76
CA SER A 98 -24.57 -23.73 -1.09
C SER A 98 -23.20 -23.83 -0.43
N GLY A 99 -23.05 -24.66 0.61
CA GLY A 99 -21.78 -24.81 1.32
C GLY A 99 -21.21 -23.44 1.75
N SER A 100 -19.95 -23.20 1.41
CA SER A 100 -19.24 -21.95 1.72
C SER A 100 -19.57 -20.78 0.76
N LEU A 101 -20.35 -20.99 -0.27
CA LEU A 101 -20.64 -19.97 -1.30
C LEU A 101 -21.81 -19.01 -0.94
N GLY A 102 -22.48 -19.23 0.17
CA GLY A 102 -23.39 -18.29 0.81
C GLY A 102 -24.71 -17.99 0.05
N ASP A 103 -25.39 -16.91 0.51
CA ASP A 103 -26.76 -16.57 0.11
C ASP A 103 -26.91 -16.08 -1.35
N GLY A 104 -25.82 -15.68 -2.00
CA GLY A 104 -25.85 -15.18 -3.39
C GLY A 104 -26.32 -16.21 -4.40
N ILE A 105 -25.92 -17.50 -4.22
CA ILE A 105 -26.37 -18.60 -5.07
C ILE A 105 -27.84 -18.92 -4.83
N MET A 106 -28.28 -18.89 -3.56
CA MET A 106 -29.64 -19.17 -3.17
C MET A 106 -30.61 -18.20 -3.86
N ASN A 107 -30.29 -16.91 -3.91
CA ASN A 107 -31.13 -15.91 -4.58
C ASN A 107 -31.15 -16.09 -6.09
N THR A 108 -29.99 -16.37 -6.70
CA THR A 108 -29.88 -16.62 -8.14
C THR A 108 -30.73 -17.83 -8.56
N ILE A 109 -30.75 -18.91 -7.76
CA ILE A 109 -31.53 -20.12 -8.06
C ILE A 109 -33.03 -19.88 -7.80
N LYS A 110 -33.42 -19.15 -6.76
CA LYS A 110 -34.82 -18.78 -6.56
C LYS A 110 -35.37 -17.98 -7.74
N ASP A 111 -34.60 -17.07 -8.30
CA ASP A 111 -34.97 -16.30 -9.48
C ASP A 111 -35.09 -17.17 -10.74
N ILE A 112 -34.26 -18.19 -10.88
CA ILE A 112 -34.29 -19.17 -11.99
C ILE A 112 -35.40 -20.23 -11.74
N GLY A 113 -35.49 -20.75 -10.51
CA GLY A 113 -36.40 -21.84 -10.12
C GLY A 113 -37.88 -21.45 -10.17
N SER A 114 -38.24 -20.16 -9.96
CA SER A 114 -39.63 -19.69 -10.06
C SER A 114 -40.22 -19.78 -11.49
N ARG A 115 -39.38 -20.04 -12.49
CA ARG A 115 -39.78 -20.14 -13.90
C ARG A 115 -39.90 -21.58 -14.44
N ILE A 116 -39.68 -22.60 -13.59
CA ILE A 116 -39.64 -23.98 -14.04
C ILE A 116 -40.85 -24.74 -13.49
N THR A 117 -41.93 -24.77 -14.25
CA THR A 117 -43.03 -25.72 -14.08
C THR A 117 -42.77 -26.92 -15.01
N TYR A 118 -42.30 -28.03 -14.44
CA TYR A 118 -42.13 -29.25 -15.19
C TYR A 118 -43.48 -29.97 -15.40
N GLY A 119 -43.94 -30.02 -16.64
CA GLY A 119 -44.92 -31.02 -17.07
C GLY A 119 -44.19 -32.35 -17.22
N GLY A 120 -44.54 -33.37 -16.43
CA GLY A 120 -43.93 -34.66 -16.44
C GLY A 120 -44.06 -35.36 -17.78
N GLN A 121 -42.99 -35.31 -18.61
CA GLN A 121 -42.78 -36.21 -19.75
C GLN A 121 -41.36 -36.82 -19.67
N ALA A 122 -41.29 -38.12 -19.91
CA ALA A 122 -40.05 -38.86 -19.99
C ALA A 122 -39.20 -38.35 -21.17
N GLY A 123 -37.94 -38.08 -20.97
CA GLY A 123 -37.01 -37.75 -22.05
C GLY A 123 -36.25 -36.40 -21.87
N HIS A 124 -36.13 -35.88 -20.66
CA HIS A 124 -35.35 -34.66 -20.40
C HIS A 124 -33.85 -34.92 -20.51
N ASP A 125 -33.13 -34.02 -21.21
CA ASP A 125 -31.66 -34.00 -21.23
C ASP A 125 -31.14 -33.57 -19.85
N GLN A 126 -30.51 -34.49 -19.10
CA GLN A 126 -30.03 -34.28 -17.73
C GLN A 126 -28.52 -34.48 -17.71
N ARG A 127 -27.79 -33.44 -17.31
CA ARG A 127 -26.34 -33.44 -17.23
C ARG A 127 -25.86 -32.95 -15.89
N VAL A 128 -24.70 -33.44 -15.44
CA VAL A 128 -24.02 -32.90 -14.28
C VAL A 128 -22.73 -32.21 -14.74
N TYR A 129 -22.57 -30.96 -14.40
CA TYR A 129 -21.35 -30.18 -14.61
C TYR A 129 -20.72 -29.85 -13.28
N TYR A 130 -19.40 -29.92 -13.23
CA TYR A 130 -18.61 -29.55 -12.07
C TYR A 130 -17.84 -28.28 -12.36
N VAL A 131 -18.04 -27.25 -11.54
CA VAL A 131 -17.36 -25.95 -11.65
C VAL A 131 -16.25 -25.88 -10.61
N ASN A 132 -15.09 -25.40 -11.01
CA ASN A 132 -13.95 -25.18 -10.15
C ASN A 132 -14.17 -23.90 -9.31
N ILE A 133 -14.38 -24.06 -8.00
CA ILE A 133 -14.58 -22.95 -7.06
C ILE A 133 -13.32 -22.62 -6.25
N LYS A 134 -12.20 -23.28 -6.56
CA LYS A 134 -10.89 -22.92 -5.99
C LYS A 134 -10.39 -21.59 -6.54
N GLU A 135 -9.36 -21.10 -5.94
CA GLU A 135 -8.62 -19.97 -6.48
C GLU A 135 -7.83 -20.37 -7.72
N ILE A 136 -8.08 -19.71 -8.84
CA ILE A 136 -7.42 -19.94 -10.13
C ILE A 136 -6.22 -19.01 -10.23
N MET A 137 -5.05 -19.56 -9.97
CA MET A 137 -3.78 -18.82 -9.91
C MET A 137 -3.03 -18.81 -11.25
N GLY A 138 -1.97 -17.98 -11.33
CA GLY A 138 -1.04 -17.97 -12.45
C GLY A 138 -1.57 -17.22 -13.68
N ASN A 139 -2.48 -16.25 -13.51
CA ASN A 139 -2.97 -15.44 -14.62
C ASN A 139 -2.07 -14.20 -14.76
N ARG A 140 -1.27 -14.16 -15.82
CA ARG A 140 -0.32 -13.10 -16.08
C ARG A 140 -0.96 -11.94 -16.85
N TYR A 141 -0.67 -10.72 -16.42
CA TYR A 141 -1.04 -9.50 -17.13
C TYR A 141 0.17 -8.62 -17.41
N GLY A 142 0.04 -7.73 -18.37
CA GLY A 142 1.06 -6.72 -18.67
C GLY A 142 0.50 -5.70 -19.64
N THR A 143 0.79 -4.42 -19.37
CA THR A 143 0.33 -3.31 -20.19
C THR A 143 1.20 -3.21 -21.44
N VAL A 144 0.61 -3.34 -22.60
CA VAL A 144 1.29 -3.08 -23.89
C VAL A 144 1.52 -1.57 -24.04
N ASN A 145 0.49 -0.78 -23.78
CA ASN A 145 0.56 0.67 -23.76
C ASN A 145 0.69 1.16 -22.31
N PRO A 146 1.45 2.23 -22.07
CA PRO A 146 1.52 2.81 -20.73
C PRO A 146 0.15 3.29 -20.26
N ILE A 147 -0.10 3.19 -18.96
CA ILE A 147 -1.30 3.70 -18.29
C ILE A 147 -0.95 5.06 -17.67
N PRO A 148 -1.77 6.11 -17.86
CA PRO A 148 -1.57 7.37 -17.17
C PRO A 148 -1.75 7.19 -15.66
N PHE A 149 -0.85 7.79 -14.87
CA PHE A 149 -0.87 7.77 -13.43
C PHE A 149 -0.48 9.13 -12.88
N ARG A 150 -1.34 9.72 -12.08
CA ARG A 150 -1.09 11.03 -11.48
C ARG A 150 -0.22 10.86 -10.23
N VAL A 151 0.90 11.52 -10.18
CA VAL A 151 1.81 11.56 -9.03
C VAL A 151 1.57 12.86 -8.27
N VAL A 152 1.07 12.73 -7.05
CA VAL A 152 0.85 13.86 -6.14
C VAL A 152 1.79 13.74 -4.94
N ASP A 153 2.55 14.80 -4.65
CA ASP A 153 3.33 14.91 -3.42
C ASP A 153 3.12 16.30 -2.83
N ASN A 154 2.21 16.39 -1.88
CA ASN A 154 1.83 17.65 -1.24
C ASN A 154 2.98 18.34 -0.48
N ASN A 155 3.99 17.56 -0.05
CA ASN A 155 5.13 18.10 0.69
C ASN A 155 6.02 19.00 -0.18
N ILE A 156 6.07 18.69 -1.47
CA ILE A 156 6.90 19.41 -2.44
C ILE A 156 6.07 20.17 -3.49
N GLY A 157 4.73 20.10 -3.39
CA GLY A 157 3.82 20.70 -4.35
C GLY A 157 3.93 20.11 -5.74
N LEU A 158 4.18 18.78 -5.81
CA LEU A 158 4.25 18.03 -7.07
C LEU A 158 2.86 17.51 -7.42
N ASP A 159 2.43 17.78 -8.65
CA ASP A 159 1.20 17.26 -9.23
C ASP A 159 1.44 17.11 -10.74
N VAL A 160 1.75 15.88 -11.18
CA VAL A 160 2.10 15.58 -12.56
C VAL A 160 1.57 14.22 -12.98
N ASP A 161 1.18 14.09 -14.23
CA ASP A 161 0.83 12.83 -14.84
C ASP A 161 2.07 12.17 -15.45
N VAL A 162 2.22 10.87 -15.18
CA VAL A 162 3.29 10.04 -15.73
C VAL A 162 2.71 8.80 -16.38
N SER A 163 3.48 8.19 -17.25
CA SER A 163 3.11 6.98 -17.97
C SER A 163 3.71 5.75 -17.30
N LEU A 164 2.85 4.84 -16.78
CA LEU A 164 3.29 3.60 -16.12
C LEU A 164 3.14 2.40 -17.05
N ARG A 165 4.16 1.56 -17.09
CA ARG A 165 4.04 0.18 -17.57
C ARG A 165 4.04 -0.76 -16.39
N CYS A 166 2.99 -1.58 -16.32
CA CYS A 166 2.76 -2.52 -15.23
C CYS A 166 2.68 -3.94 -15.76
N ASN A 167 3.20 -4.88 -15.00
CA ASN A 167 3.01 -6.31 -15.22
C ASN A 167 2.95 -7.03 -13.88
N GLY A 168 2.40 -8.24 -13.90
CA GLY A 168 2.28 -9.05 -12.70
C GLY A 168 1.37 -10.23 -12.92
N GLU A 169 0.84 -10.74 -11.82
CA GLU A 169 -0.07 -11.89 -11.81
C GLU A 169 -1.31 -11.55 -10.97
N TYR A 170 -2.43 -12.15 -11.35
CA TYR A 170 -3.65 -12.11 -10.57
C TYR A 170 -4.24 -13.50 -10.44
N SER A 171 -5.05 -13.71 -9.43
CA SER A 171 -5.91 -14.86 -9.30
C SER A 171 -7.37 -14.43 -9.27
N PHE A 172 -8.23 -15.36 -9.67
CA PHE A 172 -9.66 -15.13 -9.55
C PHE A 172 -10.35 -16.37 -8.99
N ARG A 173 -11.58 -16.20 -8.54
CA ARG A 173 -12.42 -17.27 -8.02
C ARG A 173 -13.81 -17.16 -8.62
N ILE A 174 -14.43 -18.30 -8.90
CA ILE A 174 -15.83 -18.39 -9.27
C ILE A 174 -16.63 -18.46 -7.96
N THR A 175 -17.36 -17.39 -7.64
CA THR A 175 -18.15 -17.27 -6.41
C THR A 175 -19.63 -17.60 -6.64
N ASN A 176 -20.10 -17.52 -7.89
CA ASN A 176 -21.44 -17.95 -8.25
C ASN A 176 -21.37 -18.86 -9.49
N PRO A 177 -21.25 -20.20 -9.30
CA PRO A 177 -21.18 -21.17 -10.38
C PRO A 177 -22.37 -21.17 -11.33
N VAL A 178 -23.55 -20.78 -10.85
CA VAL A 178 -24.76 -20.73 -11.66
C VAL A 178 -24.67 -19.60 -12.68
N LEU A 179 -24.28 -18.40 -12.25
CA LEU A 179 -24.05 -17.26 -13.16
C LEU A 179 -22.93 -17.57 -14.15
N PHE A 180 -21.88 -18.23 -13.66
CA PHE A 180 -20.75 -18.64 -14.51
C PHE A 180 -21.20 -19.62 -15.59
N TYR A 181 -21.98 -20.65 -15.22
CA TYR A 181 -22.54 -21.59 -16.16
C TYR A 181 -23.45 -20.88 -17.17
N THR A 182 -24.40 -20.09 -16.70
CA THR A 182 -25.44 -19.49 -17.54
C THR A 182 -24.86 -18.47 -18.53
N ASN A 183 -23.88 -17.66 -18.09
CA ASN A 183 -23.42 -16.51 -18.86
C ASN A 183 -22.04 -16.68 -19.49
N VAL A 184 -21.28 -17.73 -19.13
CA VAL A 184 -19.91 -17.92 -19.62
C VAL A 184 -19.76 -19.23 -20.37
N CYS A 185 -19.98 -20.37 -19.72
CA CYS A 185 -19.66 -21.65 -20.34
C CYS A 185 -20.87 -22.34 -21.02
N GLY A 186 -22.09 -22.18 -20.51
CA GLY A 186 -23.27 -22.83 -21.06
C GLY A 186 -23.11 -24.35 -21.13
N ASN A 187 -23.79 -24.99 -22.09
CA ASN A 187 -23.58 -26.40 -22.42
C ASN A 187 -22.28 -26.56 -23.23
N PHE A 188 -21.30 -27.20 -22.65
CA PHE A 188 -20.04 -27.55 -23.29
C PHE A 188 -19.85 -29.06 -23.34
N GLY A 189 -18.84 -29.55 -24.07
CA GLY A 189 -18.53 -30.97 -24.19
C GLY A 189 -17.96 -31.52 -22.88
N GLU A 190 -16.70 -31.99 -22.90
CA GLU A 190 -16.09 -32.62 -21.72
C GLU A 190 -15.54 -31.61 -20.72
N THR A 191 -14.82 -30.58 -21.20
CA THR A 191 -14.19 -29.60 -20.35
C THR A 191 -14.33 -28.17 -20.89
N PHE A 192 -14.45 -27.20 -19.99
CA PHE A 192 -14.36 -25.79 -20.28
C PHE A 192 -13.06 -25.24 -19.67
N ASN A 193 -12.13 -24.91 -20.54
CA ASN A 193 -10.78 -24.52 -20.14
C ASN A 193 -10.64 -23.01 -19.90
N ARG A 194 -9.72 -22.64 -19.06
CA ARG A 194 -9.33 -21.24 -18.80
C ARG A 194 -8.97 -20.51 -20.09
N SER A 195 -8.28 -21.19 -21.02
CA SER A 195 -7.89 -20.61 -22.32
C SER A 195 -9.07 -20.07 -23.15
N ASN A 196 -10.29 -20.57 -22.93
CA ASN A 196 -11.48 -20.09 -23.62
C ASN A 196 -11.83 -18.63 -23.26
N ILE A 197 -11.45 -18.17 -22.09
CA ILE A 197 -11.79 -16.81 -21.57
C ILE A 197 -10.56 -15.98 -21.19
N ASP A 198 -9.36 -16.52 -21.22
CA ASP A 198 -8.13 -15.86 -20.73
C ASP A 198 -7.89 -14.51 -21.40
N SER A 199 -8.03 -14.42 -22.73
CA SER A 199 -7.85 -13.17 -23.46
C SER A 199 -8.85 -12.09 -23.05
N MET A 200 -10.10 -12.48 -22.81
CA MET A 200 -11.17 -11.60 -22.37
C MET A 200 -10.90 -11.11 -20.94
N LEU A 201 -10.59 -12.03 -20.02
CA LEU A 201 -10.29 -11.68 -18.63
C LEU A 201 -9.11 -10.71 -18.53
N LYS A 202 -8.06 -10.97 -19.31
CA LYS A 202 -6.88 -10.11 -19.39
C LYS A 202 -7.21 -8.71 -19.89
N ALA A 203 -8.01 -8.60 -20.94
CA ALA A 203 -8.43 -7.29 -21.48
C ALA A 203 -9.26 -6.51 -20.45
N GLU A 204 -10.16 -7.17 -19.74
CA GLU A 204 -11.00 -6.54 -18.72
C GLU A 204 -10.23 -6.13 -17.48
N ILE A 205 -9.28 -6.94 -17.01
CA ILE A 205 -8.36 -6.58 -15.92
C ILE A 205 -7.55 -5.33 -16.31
N LEU A 206 -7.00 -5.28 -17.52
CA LEU A 206 -6.24 -4.11 -17.98
C LEU A 206 -7.12 -2.86 -18.08
N THR A 207 -8.37 -3.01 -18.50
CA THR A 207 -9.32 -1.90 -18.55
C THR A 207 -9.69 -1.41 -17.14
N ALA A 208 -9.91 -2.33 -16.20
CA ALA A 208 -10.24 -1.99 -14.82
C ALA A 208 -9.04 -1.47 -14.02
N LEU A 209 -7.82 -1.81 -14.44
CA LEU A 209 -6.59 -1.37 -13.77
C LEU A 209 -6.42 0.15 -13.83
N GLN A 210 -6.86 0.80 -14.91
CA GLN A 210 -6.73 2.25 -15.04
C GLN A 210 -7.54 3.01 -13.98
N PRO A 211 -8.87 2.80 -13.80
CA PRO A 211 -9.61 3.46 -12.72
C PRO A 211 -9.15 3.01 -11.33
N ALA A 212 -8.71 1.75 -11.17
CA ALA A 212 -8.17 1.27 -9.91
C ALA A 212 -6.89 2.03 -9.51
N LEU A 213 -5.95 2.19 -10.43
CA LEU A 213 -4.75 2.99 -10.20
C LEU A 213 -5.06 4.47 -9.98
N GLY A 214 -6.10 5.01 -10.64
CA GLY A 214 -6.58 6.37 -10.41
C GLY A 214 -6.98 6.60 -8.94
N LYS A 215 -7.77 5.69 -8.35
CA LYS A 215 -8.14 5.74 -6.93
C LYS A 215 -6.94 5.68 -5.98
N ILE A 216 -5.95 4.85 -6.30
CA ILE A 216 -4.72 4.75 -5.50
C ILE A 216 -3.87 6.03 -5.63
N SER A 217 -3.84 6.62 -6.84
CA SER A 217 -3.15 7.88 -7.11
C SER A 217 -3.69 9.04 -6.28
N GLU A 218 -5.02 9.13 -6.11
CA GLU A 218 -5.67 10.16 -5.29
C GLU A 218 -5.22 10.14 -3.81
N GLN A 219 -4.73 8.98 -3.33
CA GLN A 219 -4.17 8.83 -1.99
C GLN A 219 -2.72 9.34 -1.87
N GLY A 220 -2.14 9.91 -2.93
CA GLY A 220 -0.77 10.39 -2.95
C GLY A 220 0.29 9.27 -2.95
N VAL A 221 -0.08 8.08 -3.41
CA VAL A 221 0.83 6.92 -3.47
C VAL A 221 1.81 7.09 -4.62
N ARG A 222 3.10 6.97 -4.33
CA ARG A 222 4.14 7.03 -5.37
C ARG A 222 4.17 5.75 -6.22
N PRO A 223 4.57 5.82 -7.50
CA PRO A 223 4.67 4.63 -8.36
C PRO A 223 5.50 3.49 -7.76
N SER A 224 6.60 3.80 -7.10
CA SER A 224 7.47 2.81 -6.44
C SER A 224 6.80 2.06 -5.26
N ALA A 225 5.76 2.62 -4.68
CA ALA A 225 5.03 2.03 -3.55
C ALA A 225 3.82 1.18 -3.99
N LEU A 226 3.44 1.20 -5.27
CA LEU A 226 2.30 0.45 -5.81
C LEU A 226 2.36 -1.06 -5.53
N PRO A 227 3.51 -1.76 -5.61
CA PRO A 227 3.56 -3.18 -5.26
C PRO A 227 3.13 -3.48 -3.83
N GLY A 228 3.36 -2.54 -2.90
CA GLY A 228 2.92 -2.64 -1.51
C GLY A 228 1.41 -2.40 -1.30
N LYS A 229 0.69 -1.95 -2.33
CA LYS A 229 -0.74 -1.65 -2.31
C LYS A 229 -1.60 -2.72 -3.01
N ALA A 230 -1.12 -3.96 -3.02
CA ALA A 230 -1.75 -5.07 -3.75
C ALA A 230 -3.20 -5.32 -3.31
N VAL A 231 -3.49 -5.24 -2.01
CA VAL A 231 -4.85 -5.45 -1.46
C VAL A 231 -5.78 -4.33 -1.91
N GLU A 232 -5.37 -3.08 -1.73
CA GLU A 232 -6.18 -1.91 -2.11
C GLU A 232 -6.44 -1.86 -3.64
N ILE A 233 -5.45 -2.29 -4.45
CA ILE A 233 -5.61 -2.41 -5.89
C ILE A 233 -6.60 -3.53 -6.21
N SER A 234 -6.53 -4.69 -5.53
CA SER A 234 -7.46 -5.80 -5.70
C SER A 234 -8.90 -5.39 -5.39
N ASP A 235 -9.10 -4.65 -4.31
CA ASP A 235 -10.43 -4.14 -3.92
C ASP A 235 -10.97 -3.14 -4.96
N ALA A 236 -10.12 -2.22 -5.43
CA ALA A 236 -10.50 -1.26 -6.48
C ALA A 236 -10.80 -1.95 -7.83
N LEU A 237 -10.07 -3.03 -8.17
CA LEU A 237 -10.36 -3.86 -9.34
C LEU A 237 -11.71 -4.55 -9.20
N ASN A 238 -12.02 -5.15 -8.04
CA ASN A 238 -13.29 -5.79 -7.78
C ASN A 238 -14.45 -4.82 -7.88
N GLU A 239 -14.28 -3.59 -7.38
CA GLU A 239 -15.28 -2.54 -7.52
C GLU A 239 -15.52 -2.19 -9.00
N ALA A 240 -14.46 -1.98 -9.77
CA ALA A 240 -14.56 -1.67 -11.20
C ALA A 240 -15.16 -2.82 -12.04
N LEU A 241 -14.95 -4.07 -11.61
CA LEU A 241 -15.41 -5.28 -12.29
C LEU A 241 -16.76 -5.81 -11.76
N THR A 242 -17.34 -5.19 -10.71
CA THR A 242 -18.54 -5.69 -10.03
C THR A 242 -19.68 -6.03 -11.00
N GLU A 243 -19.98 -5.16 -11.97
CA GLU A 243 -21.09 -5.38 -12.90
C GLU A 243 -20.82 -6.55 -13.85
N LYS A 244 -19.61 -6.65 -14.38
CA LYS A 244 -19.26 -7.65 -15.38
C LYS A 244 -18.87 -9.00 -14.76
N TRP A 245 -17.99 -8.98 -13.74
CA TRP A 245 -17.50 -10.20 -13.14
C TRP A 245 -18.41 -10.67 -12.02
N GLY A 246 -18.76 -9.80 -11.08
CA GLY A 246 -19.58 -10.16 -9.93
C GLY A 246 -21.00 -10.51 -10.31
N LYS A 247 -21.75 -9.53 -10.82
CA LYS A 247 -23.19 -9.67 -11.06
C LYS A 247 -23.53 -10.48 -12.30
N LEU A 248 -22.77 -10.36 -13.38
CA LEU A 248 -23.07 -11.06 -14.61
C LEU A 248 -22.46 -12.48 -14.64
N ARG A 249 -21.21 -12.65 -14.22
CA ARG A 249 -20.50 -13.93 -14.40
C ARG A 249 -20.22 -14.70 -13.12
N GLY A 250 -20.48 -14.09 -11.95
CA GLY A 250 -20.26 -14.72 -10.66
C GLY A 250 -18.79 -14.97 -10.34
N MET A 251 -17.89 -14.07 -10.71
CA MET A 251 -16.46 -14.15 -10.50
C MET A 251 -15.92 -12.94 -9.73
N VAL A 252 -14.81 -13.10 -9.03
CA VAL A 252 -14.12 -12.02 -8.32
C VAL A 252 -12.60 -12.18 -8.47
N VAL A 253 -11.88 -11.08 -8.43
CA VAL A 253 -10.42 -11.08 -8.27
C VAL A 253 -10.13 -11.49 -6.82
N ALA A 254 -9.41 -12.59 -6.63
CA ALA A 254 -9.07 -13.12 -5.30
C ALA A 254 -7.74 -12.52 -4.80
N SER A 255 -6.76 -12.36 -5.68
CA SER A 255 -5.51 -11.68 -5.38
C SER A 255 -4.97 -10.94 -6.59
N PHE A 256 -4.18 -9.92 -6.33
CA PHE A 256 -3.52 -9.14 -7.36
C PHE A 256 -2.08 -8.84 -6.92
N ALA A 257 -1.12 -9.12 -7.78
CA ALA A 257 0.29 -8.83 -7.54
C ALA A 257 0.83 -7.99 -8.69
N MET A 258 1.62 -6.97 -8.36
CA MET A 258 2.25 -6.09 -9.32
C MET A 258 3.76 -6.11 -9.11
N ASN A 259 4.51 -6.34 -10.16
CA ASN A 259 5.95 -6.07 -10.16
C ASN A 259 6.20 -4.55 -10.11
N PRO A 260 7.37 -4.10 -9.65
CA PRO A 260 7.70 -2.69 -9.68
C PRO A 260 7.41 -2.09 -11.06
N PRO A 261 6.55 -1.06 -11.14
CA PRO A 261 6.18 -0.46 -12.42
C PRO A 261 7.38 0.28 -13.02
N THR A 262 7.42 0.34 -14.34
CA THR A 262 8.46 1.06 -15.06
C THR A 262 7.89 2.35 -15.67
N LEU A 263 8.66 3.42 -15.55
CA LEU A 263 8.38 4.70 -16.19
C LEU A 263 9.30 4.89 -17.39
N PRO A 264 8.87 5.61 -18.43
CA PRO A 264 9.75 6.14 -19.45
C PRO A 264 10.88 6.99 -18.83
N LYS A 265 12.05 7.00 -19.45
CA LYS A 265 13.19 7.78 -18.93
C LYS A 265 12.86 9.26 -18.78
N GLU A 266 12.10 9.81 -19.69
CA GLU A 266 11.67 11.21 -19.69
C GLU A 266 10.84 11.55 -18.45
N ASP A 267 9.86 10.70 -18.09
CA ASP A 267 9.02 10.88 -16.91
C ASP A 267 9.84 10.71 -15.62
N GLN A 268 10.76 9.74 -15.60
CA GLN A 268 11.66 9.53 -14.46
C GLN A 268 12.60 10.70 -14.24
N GLU A 269 13.18 11.26 -15.32
CA GLU A 269 14.03 12.44 -15.27
C GLU A 269 13.22 13.67 -14.85
N MET A 270 12.01 13.83 -15.35
CA MET A 270 11.09 14.92 -14.97
C MET A 270 10.81 14.88 -13.47
N ILE A 271 10.38 13.73 -12.92
CA ILE A 271 10.14 13.58 -11.48
C ILE A 271 11.40 13.92 -10.68
N THR A 272 12.54 13.37 -11.08
CA THR A 272 13.82 13.60 -10.39
C THR A 272 14.19 15.08 -10.39
N ASN A 273 14.01 15.77 -11.52
CA ASN A 273 14.30 17.21 -11.63
C ASN A 273 13.34 18.05 -10.80
N LEU A 274 12.04 17.70 -10.79
CA LEU A 274 11.04 18.38 -9.96
C LEU A 274 11.32 18.18 -8.47
N GLN A 275 11.72 16.99 -8.06
CA GLN A 275 12.13 16.71 -6.68
C GLN A 275 13.37 17.51 -6.27
N ARG A 276 14.40 17.58 -7.14
CA ARG A 276 15.59 18.42 -6.90
C ARG A 276 15.22 19.90 -6.79
N THR A 277 14.37 20.39 -7.69
CA THR A 277 13.91 21.78 -7.68
C THR A 277 13.11 22.10 -6.42
N ALA A 278 12.28 21.16 -5.95
CA ALA A 278 11.52 21.31 -4.72
C ALA A 278 12.42 21.37 -3.48
N VAL A 279 13.47 20.54 -3.43
CA VAL A 279 14.51 20.62 -2.38
C VAL A 279 15.20 21.98 -2.40
N MET A 280 15.47 22.56 -3.57
CA MET A 280 16.09 23.87 -3.71
C MET A 280 15.17 25.06 -3.37
N ARG A 281 13.85 24.84 -3.22
CA ARG A 281 12.93 25.86 -2.67
C ARG A 281 13.17 26.14 -1.20
N ASN A 282 13.78 25.21 -0.45
CA ASN A 282 14.21 25.45 0.90
C ASN A 282 15.54 26.23 0.86
N PRO A 283 15.60 27.49 1.35
CA PRO A 283 16.80 28.32 1.25
C PRO A 283 18.03 27.69 1.92
N ASN A 284 17.84 26.91 3.00
CA ASN A 284 18.94 26.24 3.69
C ASN A 284 19.53 25.09 2.86
N MET A 285 18.68 24.34 2.16
CA MET A 285 19.10 23.25 1.28
C MET A 285 19.73 23.81 -0.03
N ALA A 286 19.17 24.88 -0.57
CA ALA A 286 19.74 25.59 -1.71
C ALA A 286 21.14 26.12 -1.40
N ALA A 287 21.34 26.71 -0.21
CA ALA A 287 22.65 27.16 0.25
C ALA A 287 23.64 26.01 0.40
N ALA A 288 23.22 24.88 0.96
CA ALA A 288 24.08 23.68 1.09
C ALA A 288 24.50 23.14 -0.28
N THR A 289 23.57 23.04 -1.24
CA THR A 289 23.83 22.57 -2.61
C THR A 289 24.77 23.55 -3.36
N LEU A 290 24.63 24.85 -3.13
CA LEU A 290 25.52 25.86 -3.72
C LEU A 290 26.95 25.72 -3.19
N VAL A 291 27.12 25.50 -1.88
CA VAL A 291 28.42 25.26 -1.25
C VAL A 291 29.05 23.97 -1.77
N GLU A 292 28.28 22.90 -1.92
CA GLU A 292 28.74 21.64 -2.50
C GLU A 292 29.18 21.79 -3.95
N ALA A 293 28.38 22.49 -4.76
CA ALA A 293 28.73 22.80 -6.15
C ALA A 293 30.01 23.64 -6.26
N GLN A 294 30.19 24.62 -5.37
CA GLN A 294 31.41 25.43 -5.28
C GLN A 294 32.63 24.57 -4.87
N ALA A 295 32.46 23.70 -3.86
CA ALA A 295 33.51 22.79 -3.43
C ALA A 295 33.93 21.81 -4.52
N SER A 296 32.94 21.28 -5.26
CA SER A 296 33.16 20.38 -6.41
C SER A 296 33.87 21.10 -7.56
N ALA A 297 33.45 22.32 -7.89
CA ALA A 297 34.12 23.15 -8.92
C ALA A 297 35.56 23.47 -8.52
N MET A 298 35.82 23.79 -7.25
CA MET A 298 37.16 23.99 -6.72
C MET A 298 38.02 22.74 -6.81
N LYS A 299 37.47 21.57 -6.48
CA LYS A 299 38.16 20.29 -6.58
C LYS A 299 38.51 19.94 -8.01
N THR A 300 37.61 20.22 -8.95
CA THR A 300 37.84 20.01 -10.40
C THR A 300 38.89 20.99 -10.94
N ALA A 301 38.83 22.26 -10.52
CA ALA A 301 39.82 23.28 -10.87
C ALA A 301 41.23 22.98 -10.32
N ALA A 302 41.28 22.47 -9.09
CA ALA A 302 42.56 22.06 -8.47
C ALA A 302 43.20 20.84 -9.13
N GLY A 303 42.42 19.99 -9.79
CA GLY A 303 42.91 18.83 -10.58
C GLY A 303 43.49 19.21 -11.97
N ASN A 304 43.28 20.42 -12.46
CA ASN A 304 43.76 20.89 -13.74
C ASN A 304 44.97 21.81 -13.56
N GLN A 305 46.12 21.47 -14.13
CA GLN A 305 47.42 22.18 -13.98
C GLN A 305 47.43 23.67 -14.45
N GLY A 306 46.34 24.18 -15.06
CA GLY A 306 46.22 25.59 -15.47
C GLY A 306 44.98 26.32 -14.97
N GLY A 307 44.07 25.59 -14.28
CA GLY A 307 42.70 26.12 -13.99
C GLY A 307 42.54 26.77 -12.59
N ALA A 308 43.42 26.46 -11.64
CA ALA A 308 43.29 26.91 -10.26
C ALA A 308 43.33 28.45 -10.12
N MET A 309 44.20 29.09 -10.84
CA MET A 309 44.40 30.56 -10.76
C MET A 309 43.26 31.34 -11.42
N MET A 310 42.74 30.83 -12.54
CA MET A 310 41.65 31.47 -13.31
C MET A 310 40.27 31.24 -12.65
N GLY A 311 40.09 30.09 -12.01
CA GLY A 311 38.87 29.78 -11.23
C GLY A 311 38.75 30.63 -9.98
N PHE A 312 39.85 30.90 -9.29
CA PHE A 312 39.90 31.76 -8.08
C PHE A 312 39.62 33.24 -8.40
N MET A 313 40.14 33.72 -9.55
CA MET A 313 39.92 35.07 -10.02
C MET A 313 38.49 35.33 -10.51
N GLY A 314 37.87 34.35 -11.17
CA GLY A 314 36.47 34.39 -11.60
C GLY A 314 35.50 34.37 -10.41
N MET A 315 35.79 33.63 -9.36
CA MET A 315 34.95 33.55 -8.16
C MET A 315 35.01 34.84 -7.33
N ASN A 316 36.15 35.48 -7.24
CA ASN A 316 36.29 36.76 -6.53
C ASN A 316 35.53 37.91 -7.29
N MET A 317 35.51 37.85 -8.60
CA MET A 317 34.78 38.81 -9.44
C MET A 317 33.27 38.64 -9.38
N ALA A 318 32.80 37.38 -9.29
CA ALA A 318 31.37 37.05 -9.11
C ALA A 318 30.83 37.44 -7.73
N GLN A 319 31.67 37.40 -6.65
CA GLN A 319 31.33 37.88 -5.34
C GLN A 319 31.24 39.39 -5.25
N GLN A 320 32.00 40.16 -6.03
CA GLN A 320 31.98 41.62 -6.04
C GLN A 320 30.79 42.19 -6.80
N GLN A 321 30.18 41.49 -7.72
CA GLN A 321 29.07 42.00 -8.55
C GLN A 321 27.66 41.61 -8.03
N GLY A 322 27.50 41.30 -6.74
CA GLY A 322 26.16 41.11 -6.13
C GLY A 322 25.51 39.76 -6.42
N GLY A 323 26.30 38.74 -6.77
CA GLY A 323 25.79 37.40 -6.95
C GLY A 323 25.24 36.80 -5.65
N PHE A 324 24.16 36.01 -5.77
CA PHE A 324 23.57 35.26 -4.66
C PHE A 324 24.65 34.44 -3.93
N ASN A 325 24.87 34.74 -2.65
CA ASN A 325 25.79 33.98 -1.85
C ASN A 325 25.04 33.08 -0.85
N ALA A 326 25.67 31.96 -0.45
CA ALA A 326 25.09 30.98 0.45
C ALA A 326 24.63 31.60 1.78
N GLN A 327 25.29 32.65 2.22
CA GLN A 327 25.00 33.32 3.51
C GLN A 327 23.69 34.10 3.46
N SER A 328 23.31 34.72 2.34
CA SER A 328 22.02 35.40 2.17
C SER A 328 20.87 34.42 2.07
N LEU A 329 21.08 33.22 1.48
CA LEU A 329 20.09 32.16 1.44
C LEU A 329 19.84 31.53 2.81
N TYR A 330 20.88 31.35 3.64
CA TYR A 330 20.73 30.91 5.03
C TYR A 330 19.93 31.92 5.89
N GLN A 331 20.17 33.20 5.69
CA GLN A 331 19.40 34.24 6.39
C GLN A 331 17.92 34.27 5.99
N MET A 332 17.64 34.05 4.71
CA MET A 332 16.25 33.95 4.20
C MET A 332 15.53 32.72 4.72
N GLY A 333 16.23 31.59 4.89
CA GLY A 333 15.68 30.35 5.44
C GLY A 333 15.32 30.46 6.92
N THR A 334 16.12 31.18 7.71
CA THR A 334 15.83 31.41 9.13
C THR A 334 14.66 32.38 9.33
N GLN A 335 14.41 33.30 8.41
CA GLN A 335 13.25 34.19 8.47
C GLN A 335 11.94 33.49 8.08
N GLN A 336 11.97 32.52 7.16
CA GLN A 336 10.78 31.75 6.77
C GLN A 336 10.30 30.77 7.85
N GLN A 337 11.21 30.24 8.68
CA GLN A 337 10.83 29.38 9.82
C GLN A 337 10.16 30.14 10.96
N ALA A 338 10.32 31.48 11.01
CA ALA A 338 9.71 32.35 12.02
C ALA A 338 8.28 32.82 11.67
N GLN A 339 7.74 32.44 10.51
CA GLN A 339 6.43 32.89 10.01
C GLN A 339 5.37 31.80 9.87
N GLN A 340 5.44 30.72 10.63
CA GLN A 340 4.28 29.84 10.76
C GLN A 340 3.31 30.42 11.79
N PRO A 341 2.07 30.76 11.42
CA PRO A 341 1.11 31.32 12.35
C PRO A 341 0.57 30.25 13.28
N VAL A 342 0.94 30.27 14.52
CA VAL A 342 0.18 29.64 15.60
C VAL A 342 -1.02 30.53 15.87
N GLN A 343 -2.20 30.14 15.41
CA GLN A 343 -3.45 30.74 15.90
C GLN A 343 -3.63 30.35 17.36
N GLN A 344 -3.45 31.31 18.25
CA GLN A 344 -4.15 31.32 19.54
C GLN A 344 -4.51 32.73 19.94
N ASN A 345 -5.81 32.91 19.94
CA ASN A 345 -6.56 33.96 20.58
C ASN A 345 -6.29 33.93 22.10
N VAL A 346 -5.93 35.05 22.72
CA VAL A 346 -6.49 35.54 23.99
C VAL A 346 -5.81 36.85 24.41
N GLN A 347 -6.62 37.75 24.84
CA GLN A 347 -6.52 39.10 25.43
C GLN A 347 -5.29 39.43 26.27
N GLN A 348 -4.86 40.71 26.07
CA GLN A 348 -3.91 41.47 26.87
C GLN A 348 -4.30 41.58 28.36
N PRO A 349 -3.32 41.84 29.25
CA PRO A 349 -2.88 43.17 29.51
C PRO A 349 -1.34 43.37 29.62
N ALA A 350 -0.96 44.60 29.44
CA ALA A 350 0.38 45.12 29.41
C ALA A 350 1.24 44.83 30.64
N ALA A 351 2.49 44.34 30.40
CA ALA A 351 3.60 44.52 31.36
C ALA A 351 4.94 44.39 30.61
N GLN A 352 5.68 45.42 30.73
CA GLN A 352 7.13 45.66 30.64
C GLN A 352 8.00 44.67 29.85
N ALA A 353 8.64 45.20 28.79
CA ALA A 353 9.63 44.56 27.96
C ALA A 353 10.89 44.17 28.74
N ALA A 354 11.24 42.85 28.69
CA ALA A 354 12.57 42.36 28.99
C ALA A 354 13.47 42.50 27.75
N PRO A 355 14.77 42.79 27.85
CA PRO A 355 15.64 43.11 26.73
C PRO A 355 15.96 41.89 25.89
N ALA A 356 15.84 42.03 24.56
CA ALA A 356 16.21 41.03 23.56
C ALA A 356 17.72 40.69 23.69
N GLN A 357 18.03 39.39 23.80
CA GLN A 357 19.40 38.87 23.82
C GLN A 357 20.09 39.19 22.48
N GLY A 358 21.16 40.00 22.55
CA GLY A 358 22.00 40.35 21.41
C GLY A 358 22.32 41.82 21.18
N THR A 359 21.64 42.72 21.87
CA THR A 359 21.92 44.16 21.79
C THR A 359 22.98 44.57 22.82
N TRP A 360 23.92 45.42 22.40
CA TRP A 360 24.92 46.03 23.29
C TRP A 360 24.79 47.56 23.20
N THR A 361 25.02 48.25 24.30
CA THR A 361 24.95 49.71 24.36
C THR A 361 26.36 50.26 24.33
N CYS A 362 26.63 51.15 23.40
CA CYS A 362 27.90 51.87 23.29
C CYS A 362 28.01 52.95 24.38
N GLU A 363 29.22 53.33 24.72
CA GLU A 363 29.47 54.45 25.65
C GLU A 363 28.82 55.77 25.18
N CYS A 364 28.53 55.94 23.90
CA CYS A 364 27.77 57.07 23.36
C CYS A 364 26.24 56.98 23.55
N GLY A 365 25.73 55.95 24.25
CA GLY A 365 24.33 55.78 24.57
C GLY A 365 23.50 55.05 23.47
N THR A 366 24.10 54.70 22.35
CA THR A 366 23.40 54.06 21.24
C THR A 366 23.35 52.53 21.40
N SER A 367 22.14 51.92 21.29
CA SER A 367 21.95 50.50 21.28
C SER A 367 22.28 49.92 19.89
N ASN A 368 23.10 48.87 19.85
CA ASN A 368 23.63 48.28 18.65
C ASN A 368 23.46 46.78 18.66
N THR A 369 23.26 46.17 17.47
CA THR A 369 23.22 44.74 17.26
C THR A 369 24.46 44.23 16.51
N GLY A 370 25.24 45.13 15.92
CA GLY A 370 26.42 44.82 15.09
C GLY A 370 27.73 44.85 15.89
N LYS A 371 28.84 44.58 15.18
CA LYS A 371 30.22 44.58 15.76
C LYS A 371 30.78 46.00 16.00
N PHE A 372 30.18 47.04 15.45
CA PHE A 372 30.54 48.43 15.58
C PHE A 372 29.32 49.28 15.91
N CYS A 373 29.52 50.37 16.67
CA CYS A 373 28.48 51.30 16.95
C CYS A 373 28.07 52.08 15.67
N ALA A 374 26.78 52.05 15.34
CA ALA A 374 26.25 52.72 14.15
C ALA A 374 26.35 54.28 14.21
N ASN A 375 26.50 54.83 15.41
CA ASN A 375 26.59 56.29 15.61
C ASN A 375 28.02 56.82 15.67
N CYS A 376 28.94 56.12 16.37
CA CYS A 376 30.28 56.64 16.63
C CYS A 376 31.41 55.76 16.08
N GLY A 377 31.10 54.65 15.43
CA GLY A 377 32.09 53.74 14.81
C GLY A 377 32.93 52.89 15.81
N LYS A 378 32.75 53.07 17.13
CA LYS A 378 33.49 52.27 18.12
C LYS A 378 33.11 50.81 18.01
N ALA A 379 34.12 49.90 18.07
CA ALA A 379 33.89 48.46 18.09
C ALA A 379 33.14 48.04 19.38
N LYS A 380 32.30 46.99 19.25
CA LYS A 380 31.67 46.31 20.38
C LYS A 380 32.78 45.89 21.34
N PRO A 381 32.66 46.20 22.66
CA PRO A 381 33.61 45.67 23.64
C PRO A 381 33.68 44.16 23.53
N ALA A 382 34.87 43.61 23.35
CA ALA A 382 35.07 42.17 23.30
C ALA A 382 34.59 41.59 24.63
N GLN A 383 33.52 40.79 24.59
CA GLN A 383 33.16 39.92 25.72
C GLN A 383 34.34 38.99 25.93
N ALA A 384 34.96 39.07 27.10
CA ALA A 384 36.05 38.18 27.46
C ALA A 384 35.52 36.72 27.41
N GLU A 385 35.91 35.99 26.38
CA GLU A 385 35.65 34.57 26.31
C GLU A 385 36.40 33.86 27.41
N GLY A 386 35.74 33.54 28.52
CA GLY A 386 36.34 32.86 29.65
C GLY A 386 35.41 32.82 30.85
N TRP A 387 35.68 31.91 31.79
CA TRP A 387 34.97 31.87 33.07
C TRP A 387 35.62 32.81 34.08
N THR A 388 34.85 33.48 34.92
CA THR A 388 35.32 34.38 35.95
C THR A 388 35.46 33.61 37.25
N CYS A 389 36.67 33.60 37.81
CA CYS A 389 36.98 32.97 39.09
C CYS A 389 36.40 33.84 40.24
N SER A 390 36.19 33.25 41.41
CA SER A 390 35.81 33.94 42.66
C SER A 390 36.81 35.05 43.08
N CYS A 391 38.02 35.04 42.54
CA CYS A 391 39.00 36.12 42.72
C CYS A 391 38.90 37.26 41.71
N GLY A 392 37.90 37.28 40.83
CA GLY A 392 37.65 38.33 39.83
C GLY A 392 38.41 38.16 38.52
N THR A 393 39.31 37.12 38.38
CA THR A 393 40.12 36.93 37.19
C THR A 393 39.37 36.13 36.15
N VAL A 394 39.35 36.61 34.88
CA VAL A 394 38.75 35.89 33.72
C VAL A 394 39.78 34.88 33.17
N ASN A 395 39.37 33.64 33.04
CA ASN A 395 40.27 32.52 32.67
C ASN A 395 39.70 31.75 31.47
N LYS A 396 40.60 31.28 30.58
CA LYS A 396 40.25 30.41 29.45
C LYS A 396 40.55 28.91 29.71
N GLY A 397 41.31 28.60 30.77
CA GLY A 397 41.76 27.25 31.10
C GLY A 397 40.92 26.56 32.17
N LYS A 398 41.30 25.32 32.50
CA LYS A 398 40.64 24.49 33.54
C LYS A 398 40.89 24.99 34.98
N PHE A 399 41.89 25.85 35.17
CA PHE A 399 42.26 26.42 36.47
C PHE A 399 42.42 27.94 36.37
N CYS A 400 42.18 28.64 37.45
CA CYS A 400 42.44 30.08 37.55
C CYS A 400 43.92 30.37 37.54
N GLN A 401 44.39 31.23 36.63
CA GLN A 401 45.79 31.57 36.46
C GLN A 401 46.31 32.43 37.65
N ASN A 402 45.41 33.05 38.39
CA ASN A 402 45.82 33.90 39.52
C ASN A 402 45.83 33.16 40.86
N CYS A 403 44.82 32.33 41.15
CA CYS A 403 44.66 31.69 42.46
C CYS A 403 44.66 30.16 42.43
N GLY A 404 44.87 29.54 41.28
CA GLY A 404 44.98 28.06 41.11
C GLY A 404 43.66 27.30 41.29
N LYS A 405 42.55 27.96 41.60
CA LYS A 405 41.26 27.24 41.77
C LYS A 405 40.76 26.67 40.47
N PRO A 406 40.19 25.43 40.48
CA PRO A 406 39.62 24.84 39.29
C PRO A 406 38.36 25.62 38.82
N ARG A 407 38.07 25.55 37.52
CA ARG A 407 36.85 26.11 36.94
C ARG A 407 35.66 25.50 37.66
N PRO A 408 34.66 26.29 38.15
CA PRO A 408 33.43 25.74 38.68
C PRO A 408 32.75 24.88 37.58
N SER A 409 32.44 23.64 37.85
CA SER A 409 31.70 22.75 36.98
C SER A 409 30.22 23.16 37.09
N GLY A 410 29.82 24.06 36.24
CA GLY A 410 28.46 24.58 36.21
C GLY A 410 27.62 23.98 35.09
N ALA A 411 27.63 22.67 34.95
CA ALA A 411 26.53 21.99 34.21
C ALA A 411 25.49 21.58 35.25
N PRO A 412 24.19 21.84 35.05
CA PRO A 412 23.16 21.34 35.93
C PRO A 412 23.26 19.80 36.00
N VAL A 413 23.28 19.28 37.21
CA VAL A 413 23.34 17.83 37.47
C VAL A 413 21.92 17.39 37.76
N TYR A 414 21.41 16.44 36.95
CA TYR A 414 20.06 15.92 37.10
C TYR A 414 20.05 14.64 37.93
N ARG A 415 19.04 14.47 38.77
CA ARG A 415 18.75 13.30 39.55
C ARG A 415 17.23 13.18 39.68
N CYS A 416 16.64 12.04 39.28
CA CYS A 416 15.20 11.84 39.38
C CYS A 416 14.71 12.10 40.83
N ASP A 417 13.82 13.06 40.99
CA ASP A 417 13.26 13.48 42.24
C ASP A 417 12.37 12.41 42.89
N LYS A 418 11.75 11.55 42.06
CA LYS A 418 10.81 10.51 42.46
C LYS A 418 11.48 9.23 42.98
N CYS A 419 12.54 8.74 42.30
CA CYS A 419 13.20 7.49 42.69
C CYS A 419 14.69 7.63 43.02
N GLY A 420 15.27 8.80 42.78
CA GLY A 420 16.68 9.08 43.08
C GLY A 420 17.68 8.52 42.05
N TRP A 421 17.21 7.96 40.94
CA TRP A 421 18.07 7.47 39.87
C TRP A 421 18.92 8.59 39.28
N LYS A 422 20.17 8.29 38.94
CA LYS A 422 21.15 9.23 38.36
C LYS A 422 21.48 8.80 36.94
N PRO A 423 21.38 9.72 35.94
CA PRO A 423 21.84 9.44 34.59
C PRO A 423 23.36 9.19 34.54
N GLU A 424 23.81 8.37 33.58
CA GLU A 424 25.25 8.18 33.32
C GLU A 424 25.92 9.48 32.87
N ASP A 425 25.23 10.32 32.11
CA ASP A 425 25.60 11.70 31.82
C ASP A 425 24.65 12.65 32.57
N PRO A 426 25.05 13.13 33.75
CA PRO A 426 24.20 13.98 34.57
C PRO A 426 23.85 15.36 33.96
N ALA A 427 24.55 15.78 32.91
CA ALA A 427 24.27 17.03 32.19
C ALA A 427 23.23 16.87 31.08
N HIS A 428 22.99 15.65 30.62
CA HIS A 428 22.06 15.32 29.55
C HIS A 428 21.18 14.13 29.92
N PRO A 429 20.18 14.30 30.80
CA PRO A 429 19.29 13.22 31.20
C PRO A 429 18.42 12.76 30.03
N PRO A 430 17.98 11.47 30.00
CA PRO A 430 16.95 11.03 29.09
C PRO A 430 15.63 11.75 29.36
N LYS A 431 14.71 11.73 28.40
CA LYS A 431 13.40 12.40 28.56
C LYS A 431 12.56 11.86 29.72
N PHE A 432 12.76 10.59 30.05
CA PHE A 432 12.05 9.91 31.15
C PHE A 432 13.04 9.04 31.95
N CYS A 433 12.82 8.95 33.25
CA CYS A 433 13.60 8.07 34.11
C CYS A 433 13.36 6.59 33.74
N PRO A 434 14.39 5.81 33.40
CA PRO A 434 14.23 4.40 33.01
C PRO A 434 13.75 3.49 34.16
N GLU A 435 13.90 3.90 35.41
CA GLU A 435 13.50 3.13 36.60
C GLU A 435 12.03 3.35 36.97
N CYS A 436 11.50 4.56 36.87
CA CYS A 436 10.16 4.88 37.34
C CYS A 436 9.26 5.59 36.30
N GLY A 437 9.78 5.89 35.11
CA GLY A 437 9.02 6.53 34.03
C GLY A 437 8.73 8.01 34.23
N ASP A 438 9.29 8.64 35.25
CA ASP A 438 9.08 10.06 35.55
C ASP A 438 9.78 10.95 34.51
N PRO A 439 9.14 12.00 33.96
CA PRO A 439 9.80 12.91 33.04
C PRO A 439 10.80 13.80 33.77
N PHE A 440 12.00 13.96 33.22
CA PHE A 440 13.00 14.87 33.79
C PHE A 440 12.60 16.34 33.56
N ASP A 441 12.44 17.10 34.66
CA ASP A 441 12.06 18.51 34.66
C ASP A 441 12.94 19.36 35.58
N ALA A 442 12.50 20.59 35.87
CA ALA A 442 13.27 21.52 36.74
C ALA A 442 13.39 21.07 38.19
N ASN A 443 12.58 20.12 38.67
CA ASN A 443 12.62 19.58 40.02
C ASN A 443 13.70 18.54 40.21
N ASP A 444 14.18 17.94 39.10
CA ASP A 444 15.27 16.95 39.09
C ASP A 444 16.69 17.57 39.15
N LEU A 445 16.79 18.89 39.18
CA LEU A 445 18.06 19.63 39.30
C LEU A 445 18.60 19.54 40.74
N VAL A 446 19.85 19.10 40.87
CA VAL A 446 20.54 18.99 42.18
C VAL A 446 21.63 20.03 42.29
#